data_60139eebbb4cf4ab91515df45b69eea5
#
_entry.id   60139eebbb4cf4ab91515df45b69eea5
#
_cell.length_a   1.000
_cell.length_b   1.000
_cell.length_c   1.000
_cell.angle_alpha   90.00
_cell.angle_beta   90.00
_cell.angle_gamma   90.00
#
_symmetry.space_group_name_H-M   'P 1'
#
loop_
_entity.id
_entity.type
_entity.pdbx_description
1 polymer ?
#
loop_
_entity_poly.entity_id
_entity_poly.type
_entity_poly.pdbx_seq_one_letter_code
_entity_poly.pdbx_strand_id
1 'polypeptide(L)'
;DSPNPDFDNDGHRISVNFVDQFADDTIGLALTVASMESPRQEQYFRGWGYADVGFDSELRDLDSVEVPAGTVVLGGHDSFQRSAMLERDSIAAVVEWAPTDKLNIQLDALYIDFVENDVRRGVEEGGPEWGPNPYVITGVENGLVTSGYTNGFYSVVRNDARQQDADLTTVGVNVEYQINDSWTAELDYSTGKVEKEIIEVESYSGVGRAGIDGRPLTARSWEMTSS
;
A
#
# COMPACT_ATOMS: atom_id res chain seq x y z
N ASP A 1 -8.46 17.63 -10.00
CA ASP A 1 -8.61 16.72 -11.16
C ASP A 1 -8.23 15.31 -10.73
N SER A 2 -9.05 14.32 -11.12
CA SER A 2 -8.78 12.91 -10.81
C SER A 2 -7.59 12.42 -11.64
N PRO A 3 -6.59 11.72 -11.04
CA PRO A 3 -5.48 11.16 -11.79
C PRO A 3 -5.92 10.15 -12.86
N ASN A 4 -7.00 9.44 -12.64
CA ASN A 4 -7.65 8.57 -13.62
C ASN A 4 -9.12 8.98 -13.78
N PRO A 5 -9.47 9.73 -14.83
CA PRO A 5 -10.83 10.22 -15.01
C PRO A 5 -11.87 9.13 -15.27
N ASP A 6 -11.44 7.95 -15.71
CA ASP A 6 -12.32 6.80 -15.97
C ASP A 6 -12.57 5.94 -14.73
N PHE A 7 -11.94 6.29 -13.60
CA PHE A 7 -12.10 5.56 -12.35
C PHE A 7 -13.27 6.15 -11.56
N ASP A 8 -14.17 5.28 -11.11
CA ASP A 8 -15.27 5.69 -10.25
C ASP A 8 -14.73 6.12 -8.87
N ASN A 9 -14.96 7.37 -8.52
CA ASN A 9 -14.52 7.96 -7.26
C ASN A 9 -15.65 8.03 -6.22
N ASP A 10 -16.84 7.53 -6.56
CA ASP A 10 -17.96 7.54 -5.63
C ASP A 10 -17.83 6.34 -4.69
N GLY A 11 -17.86 6.64 -3.41
CA GLY A 11 -17.83 5.65 -2.35
C GLY A 11 -18.99 5.83 -1.41
N HIS A 12 -19.32 4.77 -0.67
CA HIS A 12 -20.38 4.83 0.32
C HIS A 12 -20.05 4.01 1.57
N ARG A 13 -20.72 4.33 2.66
CA ARG A 13 -20.74 3.53 3.86
C ARG A 13 -22.13 3.52 4.45
N ILE A 14 -22.67 2.34 4.65
CA ILE A 14 -23.98 2.12 5.25
C ILE A 14 -23.79 1.20 6.45
N SER A 15 -24.43 1.50 7.56
CA SER A 15 -24.49 0.59 8.71
C SER A 15 -25.87 0.59 9.33
N VAL A 16 -26.29 -0.57 9.80
CA VAL A 16 -27.53 -0.79 10.53
C VAL A 16 -27.19 -1.47 11.85
N ASN A 17 -27.70 -0.90 12.94
CA ASN A 17 -27.49 -1.42 14.26
C ASN A 17 -28.84 -1.74 14.90
N PHE A 18 -28.92 -2.89 15.56
CA PHE A 18 -30.05 -3.32 16.37
C PHE A 18 -29.55 -3.65 17.76
N VAL A 19 -30.24 -3.14 18.77
CA VAL A 19 -29.96 -3.45 20.18
C VAL A 19 -31.30 -3.63 20.90
N ASP A 20 -31.46 -4.74 21.62
CA ASP A 20 -32.66 -5.02 22.40
C ASP A 20 -32.33 -5.92 23.59
N GLN A 21 -33.25 -5.96 24.56
CA GLN A 21 -33.18 -6.80 25.74
C GLN A 21 -34.42 -7.70 25.84
N PHE A 22 -34.22 -8.91 26.32
CA PHE A 22 -35.21 -9.98 26.38
C PHE A 22 -35.16 -10.67 27.75
N ALA A 23 -36.19 -11.47 28.02
CA ALA A 23 -36.29 -12.35 29.20
C ALA A 23 -36.12 -11.57 30.54
N ASP A 24 -36.95 -10.53 30.72
CA ASP A 24 -36.91 -9.63 31.90
C ASP A 24 -35.50 -9.03 32.09
N ASP A 25 -34.93 -8.50 31.01
CA ASP A 25 -33.62 -7.83 30.93
C ASP A 25 -32.40 -8.74 31.24
N THR A 26 -32.59 -10.06 31.28
CA THR A 26 -31.48 -11.00 31.51
C THR A 26 -30.71 -11.38 30.27
N ILE A 27 -31.22 -11.08 29.06
CA ILE A 27 -30.55 -11.31 27.79
C ILE A 27 -30.48 -10.01 26.98
N GLY A 28 -29.29 -9.54 26.70
CA GLY A 28 -29.02 -8.44 25.78
C GLY A 28 -28.53 -8.96 24.41
N LEU A 29 -28.99 -8.34 23.34
CA LEU A 29 -28.52 -8.59 21.96
C LEU A 29 -28.16 -7.28 21.28
N ALA A 30 -26.93 -7.19 20.76
CA ALA A 30 -26.52 -6.17 19.83
C ALA A 30 -26.08 -6.79 18.50
N LEU A 31 -26.61 -6.28 17.40
CA LEU A 31 -26.29 -6.72 16.05
C LEU A 31 -25.93 -5.51 15.19
N THR A 32 -24.81 -5.60 14.45
CA THR A 32 -24.39 -4.58 13.51
C THR A 32 -24.12 -5.22 12.16
N VAL A 33 -24.65 -4.63 11.09
CA VAL A 33 -24.30 -4.96 9.71
C VAL A 33 -23.80 -3.68 9.06
N ALA A 34 -22.68 -3.76 8.35
CA ALA A 34 -22.14 -2.61 7.63
C ALA A 34 -21.56 -3.03 6.27
N SER A 35 -21.75 -2.15 5.29
CA SER A 35 -21.19 -2.24 3.95
C SER A 35 -20.47 -0.94 3.61
N MET A 36 -19.32 -1.05 2.93
CA MET A 36 -18.52 0.11 2.54
C MET A 36 -17.84 -0.12 1.22
N GLU A 37 -17.92 0.87 0.35
CA GLU A 37 -17.04 1.06 -0.80
C GLU A 37 -16.20 2.32 -0.60
N SER A 38 -14.90 2.21 -0.79
CA SER A 38 -13.96 3.30 -0.58
C SER A 38 -12.96 3.39 -1.73
N PRO A 39 -13.19 4.28 -2.69
CA PRO A 39 -12.25 4.55 -3.76
C PRO A 39 -11.04 5.34 -3.25
N ARG A 40 -9.86 5.04 -3.82
CA ARG A 40 -8.64 5.77 -3.56
C ARG A 40 -7.87 6.01 -4.85
N GLN A 41 -7.42 7.24 -5.05
CA GLN A 41 -6.49 7.57 -6.10
C GLN A 41 -5.30 8.33 -5.53
N GLU A 42 -4.12 7.97 -6.00
CA GLU A 42 -2.88 8.63 -5.59
C GLU A 42 -1.88 8.71 -6.75
N GLN A 43 -1.04 9.72 -6.69
CA GLN A 43 0.17 9.80 -7.50
C GLN A 43 1.36 9.77 -6.56
N TYR A 44 2.38 8.99 -6.92
CA TYR A 44 3.58 8.95 -6.13
C TYR A 44 4.84 8.91 -6.98
N PHE A 45 5.89 9.43 -6.40
CA PHE A 45 7.26 9.36 -6.89
C PHE A 45 8.11 8.65 -5.84
N ARG A 46 8.92 7.68 -6.27
CA ARG A 46 9.85 6.98 -5.39
C ARG A 46 11.22 6.94 -6.03
N GLY A 47 12.21 7.61 -5.41
CA GLY A 47 13.62 7.46 -5.77
C GLY A 47 14.18 6.15 -5.22
N TRP A 48 15.05 5.47 -5.98
CA TRP A 48 15.64 4.18 -5.59
C TRP A 48 16.98 4.32 -4.85
N GLY A 49 17.28 5.51 -4.36
CA GLY A 49 18.53 5.84 -3.74
C GLY A 49 19.45 6.63 -4.66
N TYR A 50 20.73 6.65 -4.35
CA TYR A 50 21.70 7.49 -5.04
C TYR A 50 22.92 6.64 -5.42
N ALA A 51 23.33 6.71 -6.69
CA ALA A 51 24.54 6.12 -7.21
C ALA A 51 25.74 7.08 -6.98
N ASP A 52 26.87 6.55 -6.56
CA ASP A 52 28.09 7.31 -6.34
C ASP A 52 28.89 7.49 -7.65
N VAL A 53 28.72 8.61 -8.30
CA VAL A 53 29.44 8.96 -9.53
C VAL A 53 30.76 9.69 -9.27
N GLY A 54 30.98 10.07 -8.02
CA GLY A 54 32.23 10.73 -7.61
C GLY A 54 33.41 9.75 -7.48
N PHE A 55 33.14 8.54 -6.96
CA PHE A 55 34.14 7.48 -6.84
C PHE A 55 34.08 6.48 -7.98
N ASP A 56 32.89 6.15 -8.46
CA ASP A 56 32.71 5.22 -9.59
C ASP A 56 32.77 5.98 -10.92
N SER A 57 33.92 5.94 -11.55
CA SER A 57 34.14 6.61 -12.83
C SER A 57 33.51 5.86 -14.01
N GLU A 58 33.07 4.60 -13.84
CA GLU A 58 32.42 3.84 -14.91
C GLU A 58 30.97 4.31 -15.12
N LEU A 59 30.36 4.94 -14.11
CA LEU A 59 29.00 5.49 -14.18
C LEU A 59 28.94 6.87 -14.85
N ARG A 60 30.06 7.51 -15.11
CA ARG A 60 30.15 8.83 -15.76
C ARG A 60 31.00 8.80 -17.01
N ASP A 61 30.59 9.58 -18.00
CA ASP A 61 31.33 9.78 -19.25
C ASP A 61 32.48 10.77 -19.06
N LEU A 62 33.52 10.66 -19.90
CA LEU A 62 34.69 11.54 -19.88
C LEU A 62 34.36 12.98 -20.27
N ASP A 63 33.25 13.20 -20.99
CA ASP A 63 32.74 14.52 -21.37
C ASP A 63 32.03 15.23 -20.25
N SER A 64 31.93 14.62 -19.04
CA SER A 64 31.34 15.23 -17.85
C SER A 64 32.16 16.41 -17.36
N VAL A 65 31.49 17.37 -16.72
CA VAL A 65 32.14 18.41 -15.91
C VAL A 65 32.98 17.76 -14.80
N GLU A 66 33.82 18.57 -14.11
CA GLU A 66 34.52 18.06 -12.94
C GLU A 66 33.53 17.54 -11.89
N VAL A 67 33.68 16.27 -11.52
CA VAL A 67 32.82 15.58 -10.55
C VAL A 67 33.65 15.27 -9.32
N PRO A 68 33.48 16.03 -8.21
CA PRO A 68 34.18 15.79 -6.96
C PRO A 68 33.91 14.41 -6.37
N ALA A 69 34.87 13.88 -5.64
CA ALA A 69 34.66 12.64 -4.89
C ALA A 69 33.48 12.76 -3.90
N GLY A 70 32.66 11.72 -3.81
CA GLY A 70 31.44 11.71 -3.00
C GLY A 70 30.22 12.38 -3.67
N THR A 71 30.34 12.79 -4.94
CA THR A 71 29.17 13.26 -5.69
C THR A 71 28.26 12.09 -6.05
N VAL A 72 26.98 12.27 -5.83
CA VAL A 72 25.95 11.26 -6.11
C VAL A 72 24.93 11.75 -7.14
N VAL A 73 24.29 10.81 -7.81
CA VAL A 73 23.15 11.04 -8.72
C VAL A 73 21.99 10.15 -8.33
N LEU A 74 20.74 10.55 -8.62
CA LEU A 74 19.58 9.70 -8.41
C LEU A 74 19.75 8.37 -9.15
N GLY A 75 19.68 7.26 -8.41
CA GLY A 75 19.93 5.90 -8.90
C GLY A 75 18.80 5.31 -9.74
N GLY A 76 17.74 6.07 -9.97
CA GLY A 76 16.53 5.70 -10.68
C GLY A 76 15.28 6.03 -9.87
N HIS A 77 14.13 5.93 -10.51
CA HIS A 77 12.86 6.24 -9.84
C HIS A 77 11.65 5.55 -10.48
N ASP A 78 10.60 5.46 -9.68
CA ASP A 78 9.23 5.17 -10.12
C ASP A 78 8.40 6.44 -10.10
N SER A 79 7.55 6.60 -11.09
CA SER A 79 6.48 7.61 -11.11
C SER A 79 5.19 6.91 -11.49
N PHE A 80 4.28 6.78 -10.53
CA PHE A 80 3.05 6.01 -10.69
C PHE A 80 1.81 6.79 -10.31
N GLN A 81 0.74 6.42 -10.99
CA GLN A 81 -0.64 6.68 -10.63
C GLN A 81 -1.26 5.37 -10.17
N ARG A 82 -1.89 5.39 -9.01
CA ARG A 82 -2.60 4.25 -8.43
C ARG A 82 -4.07 4.56 -8.27
N SER A 83 -4.93 3.62 -8.67
CA SER A 83 -6.36 3.65 -8.44
C SER A 83 -6.76 2.34 -7.76
N ALA A 84 -7.43 2.42 -6.62
CA ALA A 84 -7.86 1.28 -5.85
C ALA A 84 -9.31 1.43 -5.40
N MET A 85 -10.06 0.35 -5.42
CA MET A 85 -11.39 0.23 -4.84
C MET A 85 -11.33 -0.80 -3.72
N LEU A 86 -11.74 -0.37 -2.53
CA LEU A 86 -11.92 -1.21 -1.37
C LEU A 86 -13.40 -1.43 -1.13
N GLU A 87 -13.81 -2.69 -1.14
CA GLU A 87 -15.14 -3.14 -0.73
C GLU A 87 -15.01 -3.91 0.58
N ARG A 88 -15.91 -3.65 1.52
CA ARG A 88 -15.90 -4.33 2.81
C ARG A 88 -17.31 -4.50 3.35
N ASP A 89 -17.70 -5.74 3.55
CA ASP A 89 -18.92 -6.13 4.22
C ASP A 89 -18.61 -6.72 5.60
N SER A 90 -19.41 -6.40 6.59
CA SER A 90 -19.18 -6.88 7.95
C SER A 90 -20.47 -7.12 8.72
N ILE A 91 -20.43 -8.13 9.57
CA ILE A 91 -21.46 -8.42 10.56
C ILE A 91 -20.79 -8.64 11.92
N ALA A 92 -21.33 -7.98 12.93
CA ALA A 92 -20.92 -8.16 14.32
C ALA A 92 -22.14 -8.45 15.19
N ALA A 93 -21.99 -9.35 16.14
CA ALA A 93 -23.01 -9.70 17.10
C ALA A 93 -22.41 -9.78 18.50
N VAL A 94 -23.15 -9.26 19.48
CA VAL A 94 -22.83 -9.42 20.90
C VAL A 94 -24.10 -9.91 21.59
N VAL A 95 -23.96 -11.00 22.35
CA VAL A 95 -25.00 -11.53 23.22
C VAL A 95 -24.50 -11.45 24.64
N GLU A 96 -25.23 -10.79 25.49
CA GLU A 96 -25.02 -10.74 26.93
C GLU A 96 -26.11 -11.54 27.65
N TRP A 97 -25.71 -12.37 28.61
CA TRP A 97 -26.62 -13.17 29.40
C TRP A 97 -26.28 -13.09 30.89
N ALA A 98 -27.20 -12.52 31.66
CA ALA A 98 -27.12 -12.35 33.10
C ALA A 98 -28.18 -13.22 33.78
N PRO A 99 -28.00 -14.56 33.89
CA PRO A 99 -29.00 -15.46 34.48
C PRO A 99 -29.23 -15.21 35.98
N THR A 100 -28.31 -14.54 36.65
CA THR A 100 -28.42 -14.11 38.06
C THR A 100 -27.70 -12.78 38.25
N ASP A 101 -27.97 -12.08 39.34
CA ASP A 101 -27.27 -10.83 39.69
C ASP A 101 -25.77 -10.98 39.92
N LYS A 102 -25.25 -12.22 39.95
CA LYS A 102 -23.84 -12.53 40.20
C LYS A 102 -23.08 -13.05 38.97
N LEU A 103 -23.76 -13.47 37.92
CA LEU A 103 -23.16 -14.08 36.74
C LEU A 103 -23.53 -13.29 35.52
N ASN A 104 -22.53 -12.80 34.82
CA ASN A 104 -22.65 -12.22 33.50
C ASN A 104 -21.78 -13.02 32.50
N ILE A 105 -22.35 -13.34 31.35
CA ILE A 105 -21.69 -14.04 30.24
C ILE A 105 -21.88 -13.20 28.97
N GLN A 106 -20.80 -12.79 28.33
CA GLN A 106 -20.84 -12.12 27.07
C GLN A 106 -20.21 -13.00 25.99
N LEU A 107 -20.92 -13.14 24.87
CA LEU A 107 -20.43 -13.76 23.64
C LEU A 107 -20.37 -12.70 22.58
N ASP A 108 -19.25 -12.63 21.84
CA ASP A 108 -19.09 -11.75 20.70
C ASP A 108 -18.61 -12.52 19.47
N ALA A 109 -19.05 -12.06 18.31
CA ALA A 109 -18.63 -12.58 17.02
C ALA A 109 -18.53 -11.43 16.01
N LEU A 110 -17.49 -11.50 15.17
CA LEU A 110 -17.27 -10.58 14.06
C LEU A 110 -16.88 -11.38 12.83
N TYR A 111 -17.53 -11.07 11.70
CA TYR A 111 -17.12 -11.51 10.39
C TYR A 111 -16.94 -10.28 9.48
N ILE A 112 -15.86 -10.26 8.72
CA ILE A 112 -15.56 -9.23 7.72
C ILE A 112 -15.13 -9.92 6.44
N ASP A 113 -15.79 -9.59 5.35
CA ASP A 113 -15.36 -9.83 3.97
C ASP A 113 -14.74 -8.55 3.42
N PHE A 114 -13.61 -8.68 2.74
CA PHE A 114 -12.79 -7.57 2.31
C PHE A 114 -12.21 -7.86 0.93
N VAL A 115 -12.51 -7.03 -0.05
CA VAL A 115 -11.95 -7.09 -1.41
C VAL A 115 -11.29 -5.76 -1.76
N GLU A 116 -10.04 -5.80 -2.19
CA GLU A 116 -9.33 -4.63 -2.73
C GLU A 116 -8.83 -4.92 -4.14
N ASN A 117 -9.31 -4.14 -5.10
CA ASN A 117 -8.82 -4.12 -6.47
C ASN A 117 -7.98 -2.87 -6.69
N ASP A 118 -6.75 -3.06 -7.17
CA ASP A 118 -5.72 -2.03 -7.30
C ASP A 118 -5.11 -2.10 -8.70
N VAL A 119 -5.00 -0.95 -9.35
CA VAL A 119 -4.29 -0.79 -10.63
C VAL A 119 -3.26 0.31 -10.49
N ARG A 120 -2.01 -0.01 -10.82
CA ARG A 120 -0.89 0.94 -10.85
C ARG A 120 -0.40 1.12 -12.28
N ARG A 121 -0.33 2.36 -12.74
CA ARG A 121 0.17 2.72 -14.07
C ARG A 121 1.23 3.78 -13.93
N GLY A 122 2.32 3.62 -14.65
CA GLY A 122 3.41 4.58 -14.58
C GLY A 122 4.64 4.17 -15.33
N VAL A 123 5.75 4.77 -14.94
CA VAL A 123 7.05 4.51 -15.53
C VAL A 123 8.08 4.20 -14.46
N GLU A 124 8.99 3.29 -14.80
CA GLU A 124 10.24 3.08 -14.08
C GLU A 124 11.37 3.60 -14.95
N GLU A 125 12.25 4.40 -14.39
CA GLU A 125 13.39 4.96 -15.06
C GLU A 125 14.66 4.62 -14.27
N GLY A 126 15.55 3.82 -14.89
CA GLY A 126 16.82 3.45 -14.32
C GLY A 126 17.81 4.61 -14.26
N GLY A 127 18.60 4.67 -13.20
CA GLY A 127 19.77 5.53 -13.11
C GLY A 127 20.99 4.97 -13.84
N PRO A 128 22.19 5.54 -13.63
CA PRO A 128 23.39 5.13 -14.37
C PRO A 128 23.81 3.68 -14.14
N GLU A 129 23.49 3.10 -12.97
CA GLU A 129 23.79 1.69 -12.65
C GLU A 129 22.93 0.69 -13.45
N TRP A 130 21.81 1.14 -14.00
CA TRP A 130 20.83 0.32 -14.72
C TRP A 130 20.81 0.59 -16.23
N GLY A 131 21.53 1.61 -16.66
CA GLY A 131 21.65 1.98 -18.08
C GLY A 131 22.85 1.29 -18.76
N PRO A 132 22.83 1.18 -20.11
CA PRO A 132 23.95 0.60 -20.85
C PRO A 132 25.11 1.55 -21.04
N ASN A 133 24.93 2.85 -20.84
CA ASN A 133 25.92 3.87 -21.04
C ASN A 133 26.07 4.78 -19.84
N PRO A 134 27.29 5.25 -19.56
CA PRO A 134 27.53 6.23 -18.50
C PRO A 134 26.79 7.55 -18.77
N TYR A 135 26.61 8.32 -17.75
CA TYR A 135 25.99 9.64 -17.82
C TYR A 135 27.03 10.71 -18.12
N VAL A 136 26.70 11.62 -19.04
CA VAL A 136 27.42 12.90 -19.17
C VAL A 136 26.82 13.87 -18.18
N ILE A 137 27.59 14.21 -17.14
CA ILE A 137 27.19 15.11 -16.07
C ILE A 137 27.53 16.54 -16.50
N THR A 138 26.56 17.43 -16.50
CA THR A 138 26.71 18.83 -16.90
C THR A 138 26.57 19.81 -15.76
N GLY A 139 26.09 19.38 -14.58
CA GLY A 139 25.99 20.20 -13.39
C GLY A 139 26.09 19.40 -12.10
N VAL A 140 26.79 19.96 -11.13
CA VAL A 140 26.94 19.41 -9.77
C VAL A 140 26.79 20.55 -8.77
N GLU A 141 25.94 20.38 -7.77
CA GLU A 141 25.80 21.31 -6.67
C GLU A 141 25.76 20.56 -5.32
N ASN A 142 26.56 20.99 -4.37
CA ASN A 142 26.59 20.40 -3.01
C ASN A 142 26.75 18.88 -2.96
N GLY A 143 27.53 18.31 -3.90
CA GLY A 143 27.74 16.87 -3.99
C GLY A 143 26.60 16.09 -4.63
N LEU A 144 25.63 16.77 -5.24
CA LEU A 144 24.54 16.18 -6.00
C LEU A 144 24.64 16.59 -7.47
N VAL A 145 24.45 15.62 -8.39
CA VAL A 145 24.31 15.90 -9.81
C VAL A 145 22.96 16.57 -10.07
N THR A 146 22.97 17.77 -10.62
CA THR A 146 21.78 18.56 -10.89
C THR A 146 21.35 18.56 -12.35
N SER A 147 22.28 18.25 -13.27
CA SER A 147 21.94 18.14 -14.70
C SER A 147 22.86 17.17 -15.44
N GLY A 148 22.35 16.61 -16.49
CA GLY A 148 23.09 15.68 -17.32
C GLY A 148 22.27 15.11 -18.48
N TYR A 149 22.91 14.22 -19.23
CA TYR A 149 22.23 13.43 -20.26
C TYR A 149 22.92 12.07 -20.44
N THR A 150 22.21 11.15 -21.07
CA THR A 150 22.75 9.88 -21.53
C THR A 150 22.16 9.55 -22.89
N ASN A 151 22.96 8.87 -23.75
CA ASN A 151 22.51 8.39 -25.05
C ASN A 151 22.05 6.93 -25.03
N GLY A 152 22.07 6.31 -23.88
CA GLY A 152 21.62 4.93 -23.70
C GLY A 152 20.71 4.85 -22.48
N PHE A 153 19.42 5.00 -22.69
CA PHE A 153 18.44 5.03 -21.64
C PHE A 153 17.40 3.94 -21.79
N TYR A 154 17.09 3.30 -20.68
CA TYR A 154 15.99 2.35 -20.58
C TYR A 154 14.91 2.88 -19.68
N SER A 155 13.68 2.91 -20.19
CA SER A 155 12.48 3.13 -19.39
C SER A 155 11.52 1.98 -19.56
N VAL A 156 10.75 1.72 -18.55
CA VAL A 156 9.71 0.69 -18.53
C VAL A 156 8.38 1.35 -18.20
N VAL A 157 7.41 1.15 -19.07
CA VAL A 157 6.02 1.49 -18.75
C VAL A 157 5.41 0.29 -18.04
N ARG A 158 4.83 0.55 -16.87
CA ARG A 158 4.18 -0.43 -16.01
C ARG A 158 2.66 -0.26 -16.07
N ASN A 159 1.97 -1.39 -16.10
CA ASN A 159 0.53 -1.45 -15.87
C ASN A 159 0.26 -2.70 -15.05
N ASP A 160 0.32 -2.53 -13.74
CA ASP A 160 0.21 -3.60 -12.78
C ASP A 160 -1.20 -3.65 -12.20
N ALA A 161 -1.68 -4.84 -11.92
CA ALA A 161 -2.94 -5.07 -11.24
C ALA A 161 -2.74 -5.97 -10.03
N ARG A 162 -3.42 -5.65 -8.94
CA ARG A 162 -3.44 -6.46 -7.73
C ARG A 162 -4.87 -6.60 -7.25
N GLN A 163 -5.27 -7.84 -7.00
CA GLN A 163 -6.50 -8.18 -6.31
C GLN A 163 -6.15 -8.83 -4.98
N GLN A 164 -6.84 -8.44 -3.94
CA GLN A 164 -6.73 -9.02 -2.62
C GLN A 164 -8.11 -9.32 -2.10
N ASP A 165 -8.34 -10.58 -1.76
CA ASP A 165 -9.54 -11.08 -1.10
C ASP A 165 -9.17 -11.56 0.30
N ALA A 166 -9.91 -11.16 1.32
CA ALA A 166 -9.62 -11.56 2.69
C ALA A 166 -10.89 -11.69 3.54
N ASP A 167 -10.95 -12.78 4.29
CA ASP A 167 -11.98 -13.02 5.30
C ASP A 167 -11.36 -12.95 6.68
N LEU A 168 -12.04 -12.25 7.57
CA LEU A 168 -11.73 -12.25 9.00
C LEU A 168 -12.93 -12.80 9.78
N THR A 169 -12.68 -13.77 10.64
CA THR A 169 -13.65 -14.25 11.62
C THR A 169 -13.04 -14.18 13.01
N THR A 170 -13.74 -13.57 13.96
CA THR A 170 -13.37 -13.60 15.37
C THR A 170 -14.57 -14.00 16.22
N VAL A 171 -14.31 -14.73 17.30
CA VAL A 171 -15.28 -15.05 18.35
C VAL A 171 -14.64 -14.90 19.71
N GLY A 172 -15.41 -14.39 20.67
CA GLY A 172 -14.98 -14.19 22.03
C GLY A 172 -16.03 -14.65 23.04
N VAL A 173 -15.57 -14.94 24.25
CA VAL A 173 -16.41 -15.18 25.41
C VAL A 173 -15.78 -14.51 26.63
N ASN A 174 -16.56 -13.73 27.34
CA ASN A 174 -16.22 -13.18 28.64
C ASN A 174 -17.22 -13.71 29.68
N VAL A 175 -16.71 -14.14 30.81
CA VAL A 175 -17.53 -14.64 31.95
C VAL A 175 -17.09 -13.90 33.21
N GLU A 176 -18.00 -13.16 33.81
CA GLU A 176 -17.80 -12.49 35.07
C GLU A 176 -18.68 -13.13 36.13
N TYR A 177 -18.08 -13.50 37.29
CA TYR A 177 -18.78 -14.10 38.40
C TYR A 177 -18.43 -13.42 39.72
N GLN A 178 -19.44 -12.82 40.39
CA GLN A 178 -19.31 -12.24 41.72
C GLN A 178 -19.35 -13.34 42.79
N ILE A 179 -18.20 -13.71 43.31
CA ILE A 179 -18.06 -14.77 44.34
C ILE A 179 -18.70 -14.31 45.66
N ASN A 180 -18.41 -13.05 46.05
CA ASN A 180 -18.98 -12.38 47.23
C ASN A 180 -18.80 -10.86 47.07
N ASP A 181 -19.16 -10.09 48.12
CA ASP A 181 -19.10 -8.62 48.11
C ASP A 181 -17.67 -8.03 47.89
N SER A 182 -16.64 -8.85 48.05
CA SER A 182 -15.25 -8.41 47.99
C SER A 182 -14.46 -9.05 46.83
N TRP A 183 -15.00 -10.09 46.21
CA TRP A 183 -14.30 -10.86 45.16
C TRP A 183 -15.17 -11.09 43.94
N THR A 184 -14.63 -10.71 42.77
CA THR A 184 -15.14 -11.06 41.43
C THR A 184 -14.09 -11.86 40.68
N ALA A 185 -14.49 -12.90 39.99
CA ALA A 185 -13.67 -13.65 39.07
C ALA A 185 -14.11 -13.33 37.64
N GLU A 186 -13.14 -13.13 36.74
CA GLU A 186 -13.37 -12.88 35.35
C GLU A 186 -12.51 -13.85 34.50
N LEU A 187 -13.10 -14.36 33.42
CA LEU A 187 -12.45 -15.14 32.40
C LEU A 187 -12.78 -14.57 31.04
N ASP A 188 -11.75 -14.21 30.28
CA ASP A 188 -11.86 -13.77 28.90
C ASP A 188 -11.10 -14.74 27.99
N TYR A 189 -11.73 -15.15 26.89
CA TYR A 189 -11.12 -15.97 25.85
C TYR A 189 -11.60 -15.52 24.49
N SER A 190 -10.67 -15.30 23.56
CA SER A 190 -10.99 -14.99 22.17
C SER A 190 -10.10 -15.74 21.20
N THR A 191 -10.63 -15.96 20.00
CA THR A 191 -9.89 -16.54 18.88
C THR A 191 -10.30 -15.88 17.58
N GLY A 192 -9.36 -15.77 16.64
CA GLY A 192 -9.61 -15.21 15.32
C GLY A 192 -8.87 -15.96 14.22
N LYS A 193 -9.46 -15.93 13.04
CA LYS A 193 -8.88 -16.48 11.81
C LYS A 193 -8.96 -15.45 10.71
N VAL A 194 -7.86 -15.30 9.96
CA VAL A 194 -7.79 -14.53 8.71
C VAL A 194 -7.40 -15.48 7.60
N GLU A 195 -8.18 -15.52 6.54
CA GLU A 195 -7.83 -16.13 5.27
C GLU A 195 -7.64 -15.03 4.25
N LYS A 196 -6.54 -15.08 3.48
CA LYS A 196 -6.18 -14.02 2.55
C LYS A 196 -5.57 -14.62 1.30
N GLU A 197 -6.11 -14.22 0.14
CA GLU A 197 -5.57 -14.51 -1.18
C GLU A 197 -5.13 -13.21 -1.84
N ILE A 198 -3.98 -13.23 -2.52
CA ILE A 198 -3.47 -12.10 -3.29
C ILE A 198 -3.09 -12.62 -4.67
N ILE A 199 -3.64 -11.98 -5.69
CA ILE A 199 -3.21 -12.14 -7.08
C ILE A 199 -2.56 -10.82 -7.51
N GLU A 200 -1.29 -10.90 -7.93
CA GLU A 200 -0.57 -9.74 -8.44
C GLU A 200 -0.05 -10.04 -9.83
N VAL A 201 -0.34 -9.15 -10.76
CA VAL A 201 0.10 -9.23 -12.15
C VAL A 201 0.90 -7.97 -12.47
N GLU A 202 2.13 -8.17 -12.88
CA GLU A 202 3.01 -7.09 -13.34
C GLU A 202 3.17 -7.14 -14.87
N SER A 203 3.06 -6.00 -15.51
CA SER A 203 3.34 -5.89 -16.94
C SER A 203 4.42 -4.86 -17.21
N TYR A 204 5.31 -5.24 -18.13
CA TYR A 204 6.45 -4.42 -18.53
C TYR A 204 6.36 -4.16 -20.03
N SER A 205 6.34 -2.90 -20.42
CA SER A 205 6.29 -2.45 -21.80
C SER A 205 7.28 -1.30 -22.00
N GLY A 206 8.05 -1.30 -23.07
CA GLY A 206 8.98 -0.22 -23.32
C GLY A 206 10.07 -0.56 -24.34
N VAL A 207 10.99 0.38 -24.52
CA VAL A 207 12.10 0.28 -25.50
C VAL A 207 13.15 -0.74 -25.07
N GLY A 208 13.19 -1.08 -23.80
CA GLY A 208 14.08 -2.10 -23.26
C GLY A 208 14.16 -2.07 -21.75
N ARG A 209 14.34 -3.25 -21.19
CA ARG A 209 14.86 -3.44 -19.85
C ARG A 209 16.36 -3.68 -19.97
N ALA A 210 17.16 -3.29 -18.99
CA ALA A 210 18.58 -3.58 -18.94
C ALA A 210 18.87 -5.06 -19.32
N GLY A 211 19.79 -5.29 -20.22
CA GLY A 211 20.23 -6.63 -20.63
C GLY A 211 19.48 -7.28 -21.79
N ILE A 212 18.61 -6.56 -22.51
CA ILE A 212 17.99 -7.07 -23.74
C ILE A 212 18.75 -6.52 -24.95
N ASP A 213 19.56 -7.37 -25.56
CA ASP A 213 20.37 -7.02 -26.74
C ASP A 213 19.53 -6.63 -27.96
N GLY A 214 20.03 -5.69 -28.76
CA GLY A 214 19.49 -5.34 -30.08
C GLY A 214 18.30 -4.40 -30.09
N ARG A 215 17.92 -3.78 -28.96
CA ARG A 215 16.88 -2.76 -28.93
C ARG A 215 17.47 -1.36 -29.16
N PRO A 216 16.74 -0.47 -29.85
CA PRO A 216 17.20 0.90 -30.03
C PRO A 216 17.24 1.62 -28.66
N LEU A 217 18.35 2.32 -28.42
CA LEU A 217 18.54 3.17 -27.27
C LEU A 217 17.92 4.54 -27.54
N THR A 218 17.43 5.17 -26.48
CA THR A 218 16.92 6.54 -26.52
C THR A 218 17.86 7.47 -25.76
N ALA A 219 17.90 8.74 -26.18
CA ALA A 219 18.58 9.79 -25.44
C ALA A 219 17.64 10.36 -24.38
N ARG A 220 18.20 10.72 -23.23
CA ARG A 220 17.51 11.44 -22.15
C ARG A 220 18.38 12.57 -21.63
N SER A 221 17.77 13.71 -21.38
CA SER A 221 18.37 14.81 -20.62
C SER A 221 17.48 15.17 -19.43
N TRP A 222 18.07 15.68 -18.38
CA TRP A 222 17.36 16.15 -17.18
C TRP A 222 18.05 17.36 -16.57
N GLU A 223 17.28 18.14 -15.86
CA GLU A 223 17.73 19.25 -15.03
C GLU A 223 16.88 19.29 -13.76
N MET A 224 17.52 19.41 -12.62
CA MET A 224 16.83 19.65 -11.36
C MET A 224 16.73 21.15 -11.12
N THR A 225 15.49 21.62 -10.98
CA THR A 225 15.22 23.01 -10.57
C THR A 225 14.81 23.03 -9.11
N SER A 226 15.49 23.83 -8.28
CA SER A 226 15.02 24.12 -6.92
C SER A 226 13.81 25.04 -7.03
N SER A 227 12.67 24.65 -6.49
CA SER A 227 11.50 25.52 -6.30
C SER A 227 11.58 26.25 -4.99
#